data_204eb811542f1b324cf3831554c1f0a7
#
_entry.id   204eb811542f1b324cf3831554c1f0a7
#
_cell.length_a   1.000
_cell.length_b   1.000
_cell.length_c   1.000
_cell.angle_alpha   90.00
_cell.angle_beta   90.00
_cell.angle_gamma   90.00
#
_symmetry.space_group_name_H-M   'P 1'
#
loop_
_entity.id
_entity.type
_entity.pdbx_description
1 polymer ?
#
loop_
_entity_poly.entity_id
_entity_poly.type
_entity_poly.pdbx_seq_one_letter_code
_entity_poly.pdbx_strand_id
1 'polypeptide(L)'
;HTYIHTLNRLQNPDTIALDPLYTYKLVVHTVPEVFVEGIKVIPGKHNIINANTPMGELNLKIQGSIDQYSGLNCLVKTTEESFIINVHKMNTTKQYLVGEYDLEILTLPRIKFDDVKINQSQITDITIPHYGTVELNKSIGPAALFLKKDGKNIWLYDFDKEMTIESLN
;
A
#
# COMPACT_ATOMS: atom_id res chain seq x y z
N HIS A 1 10.85 7.43 23.14
CA HIS A 1 10.61 8.61 22.30
C HIS A 1 9.41 9.37 22.84
N THR A 2 9.55 10.67 23.07
CA THR A 2 8.44 11.54 23.50
C THR A 2 7.98 12.33 22.29
N TYR A 3 6.69 12.22 21.96
CA TYR A 3 6.04 13.03 20.93
C TYR A 3 5.99 14.50 21.41
N ILE A 4 6.31 15.43 20.51
CA ILE A 4 6.37 16.86 20.85
C ILE A 4 5.33 17.66 20.08
N HIS A 5 5.27 17.51 18.75
CA HIS A 5 4.43 18.34 17.89
C HIS A 5 4.18 17.71 16.52
N THR A 6 2.99 17.95 15.95
CA THR A 6 2.70 17.65 14.56
C THR A 6 2.78 18.93 13.72
N LEU A 7 3.63 18.92 12.70
CA LEU A 7 3.73 19.99 11.72
C LEU A 7 2.62 19.84 10.68
N ASN A 8 2.01 20.95 10.30
CA ASN A 8 0.92 20.96 9.33
C ASN A 8 1.46 21.18 7.91
N ARG A 9 0.84 20.54 6.91
CA ARG A 9 1.23 20.61 5.50
C ARG A 9 0.76 21.90 4.80
N LEU A 10 -0.14 22.68 5.41
CA LEU A 10 -0.86 23.75 4.73
C LEU A 10 -0.12 25.09 4.79
N GLN A 11 0.49 25.45 3.66
CA GLN A 11 0.82 26.79 3.12
C GLN A 11 1.91 27.65 3.77
N ASN A 12 2.19 27.58 5.06
CA ASN A 12 3.31 28.30 5.67
C ASN A 12 4.21 27.29 6.39
N PRO A 13 5.53 27.46 6.35
CA PRO A 13 6.41 26.64 7.14
C PRO A 13 6.06 26.80 8.62
N ASP A 14 5.68 25.70 9.27
CA ASP A 14 5.45 25.68 10.71
C ASP A 14 6.77 26.00 11.42
N THR A 15 6.71 26.93 12.35
CA THR A 15 7.87 27.29 13.19
C THR A 15 7.56 26.92 14.63
N ILE A 16 8.43 26.12 15.23
CA ILE A 16 8.34 25.72 16.64
C ILE A 16 9.60 26.10 17.40
N ALA A 17 9.45 26.45 18.66
CA ALA A 17 10.57 26.66 19.54
C ALA A 17 11.04 25.30 20.11
N LEU A 18 12.31 24.98 19.94
CA LEU A 18 12.92 23.74 20.41
C LEU A 18 14.08 24.04 21.38
N ASP A 19 14.19 23.25 22.43
CA ASP A 19 15.30 23.34 23.39
C ASP A 19 16.60 22.81 22.72
N PRO A 20 17.68 23.62 22.64
CA PRO A 20 18.91 23.22 21.99
C PRO A 20 19.71 22.15 22.73
N LEU A 21 19.33 21.79 23.95
CA LEU A 21 19.97 20.73 24.72
C LEU A 21 19.63 19.32 24.25
N TYR A 22 18.56 19.17 23.43
CA TYR A 22 18.10 17.87 22.97
C TYR A 22 18.41 17.62 21.49
N THR A 23 18.34 16.35 21.13
CA THR A 23 18.40 15.88 19.74
C THR A 23 16.99 15.42 19.32
N TYR A 24 16.57 15.79 18.12
CA TYR A 24 15.23 15.56 17.63
C TYR A 24 15.21 14.61 16.44
N LYS A 25 14.07 14.00 16.20
CA LYS A 25 13.72 13.20 15.03
C LYS A 25 12.47 13.80 14.40
N LEU A 26 12.51 14.03 13.09
CA LEU A 26 11.34 14.37 12.28
C LEU A 26 10.85 13.10 11.57
N VAL A 27 9.56 12.86 11.63
CA VAL A 27 8.87 11.82 10.84
C VAL A 27 7.98 12.51 9.83
N VAL A 28 8.18 12.23 8.56
CA VAL A 28 7.27 12.65 7.49
C VAL A 28 6.37 11.48 7.14
N HIS A 29 5.08 11.64 7.36
CA HIS A 29 4.06 10.60 7.13
C HIS A 29 3.74 10.44 5.64
N THR A 30 4.72 10.00 4.88
CA THR A 30 4.58 9.54 3.49
C THR A 30 4.39 8.02 3.46
N VAL A 31 4.29 7.43 2.29
CA VAL A 31 4.27 5.98 2.11
C VAL A 31 5.41 5.60 1.15
N PRO A 32 6.44 4.91 1.66
CA PRO A 32 6.79 4.69 3.07
C PRO A 32 7.09 5.98 3.84
N GLU A 33 7.14 5.91 5.17
CA GLU A 33 7.53 7.05 6.00
C GLU A 33 8.98 7.44 5.79
N VAL A 34 9.27 8.76 5.87
CA VAL A 34 10.64 9.28 5.83
C VAL A 34 11.03 9.81 7.19
N PHE A 35 12.25 9.47 7.60
CA PHE A 35 12.83 9.87 8.86
C PHE A 35 14.01 10.79 8.65
N VAL A 36 14.05 11.92 9.39
CA VAL A 36 15.26 12.75 9.55
C VAL A 36 15.68 12.66 10.99
N GLU A 37 16.80 12.02 11.23
CA GLU A 37 17.32 11.76 12.58
C GLU A 37 18.49 12.68 12.94
N GLY A 38 18.81 12.76 14.23
CA GLY A 38 19.97 13.48 14.71
C GLY A 38 19.87 15.01 14.60
N ILE A 39 18.66 15.56 14.51
CA ILE A 39 18.44 16.99 14.36
C ILE A 39 18.86 17.70 15.64
N LYS A 40 19.83 18.62 15.53
CA LYS A 40 20.28 19.52 16.60
C LYS A 40 20.00 20.95 16.19
N VAL A 41 19.40 21.75 17.09
CA VAL A 41 19.13 23.14 16.85
C VAL A 41 20.26 24.04 17.40
N ILE A 42 20.60 25.06 16.65
CA ILE A 42 21.60 26.05 17.05
C ILE A 42 20.89 27.16 17.82
N PRO A 43 21.26 27.42 19.09
CA PRO A 43 20.63 28.45 19.91
C PRO A 43 20.69 29.83 19.25
N GLY A 44 19.59 30.57 19.36
CA GLY A 44 19.49 31.95 18.85
C GLY A 44 19.52 32.09 17.34
N LYS A 45 19.42 30.98 16.58
CA LYS A 45 19.37 30.99 15.12
C LYS A 45 18.05 30.39 14.60
N HIS A 46 17.65 30.81 13.42
CA HIS A 46 16.61 30.15 12.65
C HIS A 46 17.22 28.88 12.02
N ASN A 47 16.71 27.71 12.42
CA ASN A 47 17.17 26.43 11.91
C ASN A 47 16.15 25.93 10.86
N ILE A 48 16.63 25.54 9.68
CA ILE A 48 15.80 25.00 8.61
C ILE A 48 16.12 23.51 8.46
N ILE A 49 15.08 22.68 8.55
CA ILE A 49 15.18 21.23 8.35
C ILE A 49 14.48 20.89 7.04
N ASN A 50 15.21 20.34 6.10
CA ASN A 50 14.67 19.89 4.82
C ASN A 50 14.50 18.37 4.82
N ALA A 51 13.26 17.90 4.60
CA ALA A 51 12.97 16.50 4.31
C ALA A 51 12.62 16.37 2.83
N ASN A 52 13.46 15.68 2.07
CA ASN A 52 13.19 15.44 0.66
C ASN A 52 12.21 14.25 0.51
N THR A 53 11.01 14.53 0.05
CA THR A 53 9.94 13.55 -0.10
C THR A 53 9.29 13.66 -1.48
N PRO A 54 10.02 13.34 -2.57
CA PRO A 54 9.43 13.36 -3.91
C PRO A 54 8.33 12.29 -3.98
N MET A 55 7.16 12.66 -4.49
CA MET A 55 5.98 11.78 -4.52
C MET A 55 5.41 11.68 -5.93
N GLY A 56 4.88 10.50 -6.24
CA GLY A 56 4.02 10.22 -7.37
C GLY A 56 2.74 9.53 -6.92
N GLU A 57 1.88 9.17 -7.87
CA GLU A 57 0.60 8.54 -7.60
C GLU A 57 0.55 7.13 -8.20
N LEU A 58 0.01 6.18 -7.44
CA LEU A 58 -0.36 4.86 -7.93
C LEU A 58 -1.88 4.79 -8.02
N ASN A 59 -2.38 4.49 -9.21
CA ASN A 59 -3.79 4.34 -9.48
C ASN A 59 -4.07 2.88 -9.87
N LEU A 60 -4.83 2.18 -9.05
CA LEU A 60 -5.20 0.78 -9.25
C LEU A 60 -6.62 0.70 -9.79
N LYS A 61 -6.81 0.02 -10.92
CA LYS A 61 -8.10 -0.09 -11.60
C LYS A 61 -8.46 -1.54 -11.88
N ILE A 62 -9.77 -1.82 -11.82
CA ILE A 62 -10.35 -3.05 -12.35
C ILE A 62 -11.11 -2.66 -13.62
N GLN A 63 -10.87 -3.38 -14.71
CA GLN A 63 -11.55 -3.15 -15.97
C GLN A 63 -13.04 -3.49 -15.82
N GLY A 64 -13.97 -2.54 -16.10
CA GLY A 64 -15.41 -2.72 -16.06
C GLY A 64 -16.15 -2.08 -14.90
N SER A 65 -17.34 -2.56 -14.51
CA SER A 65 -18.21 -1.89 -13.54
C SER A 65 -17.67 -1.92 -12.12
N ILE A 66 -17.69 -0.77 -11.47
CA ILE A 66 -17.06 -0.48 -10.17
C ILE A 66 -17.80 -1.11 -8.99
N ASP A 67 -19.10 -1.33 -9.11
CA ASP A 67 -19.97 -1.53 -7.94
C ASP A 67 -19.92 -2.93 -7.31
N GLN A 68 -19.43 -3.94 -8.02
CA GLN A 68 -19.42 -5.33 -7.52
C GLN A 68 -18.15 -5.70 -6.72
N TYR A 69 -17.11 -4.84 -6.69
CA TYR A 69 -15.77 -5.23 -6.26
C TYR A 69 -15.15 -4.31 -5.20
N SER A 70 -15.97 -3.81 -4.29
CA SER A 70 -15.56 -2.82 -3.28
C SER A 70 -14.57 -3.33 -2.22
N GLY A 71 -14.27 -4.61 -2.19
CA GLY A 71 -13.43 -5.24 -1.16
C GLY A 71 -12.02 -5.67 -1.60
N LEU A 72 -11.71 -5.68 -2.90
CA LEU A 72 -10.42 -6.16 -3.37
C LEU A 72 -9.29 -5.20 -3.03
N ASN A 73 -8.24 -5.74 -2.45
CA ASN A 73 -7.06 -5.00 -2.01
C ASN A 73 -5.80 -5.47 -2.75
N CYS A 74 -4.81 -4.58 -2.78
CA CYS A 74 -3.47 -4.82 -3.26
C CYS A 74 -2.49 -4.59 -2.12
N LEU A 75 -1.58 -5.53 -1.88
CA LEU A 75 -0.44 -5.34 -1.01
C LEU A 75 0.64 -4.61 -1.80
N VAL A 76 1.08 -3.46 -1.30
CA VAL A 76 2.22 -2.72 -1.84
C VAL A 76 3.42 -3.03 -0.97
N LYS A 77 4.49 -3.52 -1.58
CA LYS A 77 5.69 -4.02 -0.91
C LYS A 77 6.93 -3.29 -1.40
N THR A 78 7.96 -3.24 -0.57
CA THR A 78 9.31 -2.88 -1.01
C THR A 78 9.91 -4.00 -1.84
N THR A 79 10.70 -3.67 -2.87
CA THR A 79 11.35 -4.66 -3.74
C THR A 79 12.48 -5.41 -3.02
N GLU A 80 13.23 -4.74 -2.12
CA GLU A 80 14.41 -5.32 -1.48
C GLU A 80 14.07 -6.37 -0.41
N GLU A 81 13.11 -6.07 0.48
CA GLU A 81 12.82 -6.89 1.65
C GLU A 81 11.39 -7.46 1.63
N SER A 82 10.63 -7.19 0.59
CA SER A 82 9.22 -7.61 0.44
C SER A 82 8.31 -7.21 1.61
N PHE A 83 8.68 -6.14 2.35
CA PHE A 83 7.85 -5.63 3.43
C PHE A 83 6.59 -4.96 2.87
N ILE A 84 5.45 -5.29 3.45
CA ILE A 84 4.19 -4.64 3.15
C ILE A 84 4.22 -3.24 3.77
N ILE A 85 4.28 -2.21 2.92
CA ILE A 85 4.26 -0.81 3.35
C ILE A 85 2.86 -0.22 3.33
N ASN A 86 1.95 -0.81 2.57
CA ASN A 86 0.56 -0.37 2.51
C ASN A 86 -0.36 -1.46 1.97
N VAL A 87 -1.62 -1.40 2.40
CA VAL A 87 -2.75 -2.09 1.78
C VAL A 87 -3.53 -1.06 0.98
N HIS A 88 -3.49 -1.17 -0.36
CA HIS A 88 -4.10 -0.23 -1.29
C HIS A 88 -5.38 -0.83 -1.87
N LYS A 89 -6.50 -0.14 -1.67
CA LYS A 89 -7.79 -0.57 -2.18
C LYS A 89 -7.85 -0.41 -3.70
N MET A 90 -8.38 -1.40 -4.41
CA MET A 90 -8.61 -1.29 -5.86
C MET A 90 -9.61 -0.16 -6.17
N ASN A 91 -9.55 0.36 -7.38
CA ASN A 91 -10.32 1.50 -7.87
C ASN A 91 -10.09 2.80 -7.07
N THR A 92 -8.88 2.97 -6.53
CA THR A 92 -8.47 4.20 -5.85
C THR A 92 -7.09 4.65 -6.31
N THR A 93 -6.80 5.93 -6.08
CA THR A 93 -5.48 6.54 -6.30
C THR A 93 -4.88 6.92 -4.94
N LYS A 94 -3.59 6.65 -4.75
CA LYS A 94 -2.87 7.01 -3.53
C LYS A 94 -1.46 7.48 -3.85
N GLN A 95 -0.95 8.41 -3.04
CA GLN A 95 0.41 8.94 -3.16
C GLN A 95 1.43 8.03 -2.48
N TYR A 96 2.57 7.86 -3.13
CA TYR A 96 3.73 7.12 -2.66
C TYR A 96 5.01 7.93 -2.89
N LEU A 97 6.05 7.65 -2.13
CA LEU A 97 7.38 8.13 -2.48
C LEU A 97 7.81 7.59 -3.84
N VAL A 98 8.63 8.37 -4.53
CA VAL A 98 9.29 7.90 -5.76
C VAL A 98 10.14 6.69 -5.44
N GLY A 99 9.99 5.62 -6.23
CA GLY A 99 10.69 4.36 -6.03
C GLY A 99 10.12 3.22 -6.86
N GLU A 100 10.61 2.02 -6.58
CA GLU A 100 10.14 0.77 -7.18
C GLU A 100 9.45 -0.07 -6.11
N TYR A 101 8.31 -0.66 -6.48
CA TYR A 101 7.44 -1.39 -5.56
C TYR A 101 6.92 -2.67 -6.21
N ASP A 102 6.76 -3.71 -5.40
CA ASP A 102 6.07 -4.93 -5.80
C ASP A 102 4.61 -4.87 -5.37
N LEU A 103 3.73 -5.21 -6.28
CA LEU A 103 2.29 -5.20 -6.06
C LEU A 103 1.76 -6.64 -6.07
N GLU A 104 0.96 -6.99 -5.07
CA GLU A 104 0.30 -8.28 -4.98
C GLU A 104 -1.21 -8.07 -4.76
N ILE A 105 -2.00 -8.26 -5.82
CA ILE A 105 -3.45 -8.12 -5.76
C ILE A 105 -4.04 -9.42 -5.20
N LEU A 106 -4.93 -9.28 -4.21
CA LEU A 106 -5.46 -10.38 -3.42
C LEU A 106 -6.60 -11.15 -4.13
N THR A 107 -6.40 -11.43 -5.42
CA THR A 107 -7.24 -12.37 -6.19
C THR A 107 -6.80 -13.82 -5.95
N LEU A 108 -7.58 -14.79 -6.42
CA LEU A 108 -7.22 -16.21 -6.44
C LEU A 108 -7.20 -16.75 -7.89
N PRO A 109 -6.03 -17.12 -8.45
CA PRO A 109 -4.69 -16.92 -7.90
C PRO A 109 -4.30 -15.44 -7.82
N ARG A 110 -3.36 -15.10 -6.95
CA ARG A 110 -2.88 -13.73 -6.77
C ARG A 110 -2.22 -13.20 -8.04
N ILE A 111 -2.51 -11.95 -8.39
CA ILE A 111 -1.88 -11.25 -9.50
C ILE A 111 -0.72 -10.43 -8.93
N LYS A 112 0.46 -10.58 -9.54
CA LYS A 112 1.67 -9.88 -9.10
C LYS A 112 2.21 -9.00 -10.21
N PHE A 113 2.72 -7.84 -9.81
CA PHE A 113 3.50 -6.92 -10.65
C PHE A 113 4.78 -6.60 -9.88
N ASP A 114 5.91 -6.96 -10.45
CA ASP A 114 7.21 -6.70 -9.86
C ASP A 114 7.79 -5.42 -10.45
N ASP A 115 8.64 -4.71 -9.69
CA ASP A 115 9.40 -3.52 -10.10
C ASP A 115 8.53 -2.38 -10.67
N VAL A 116 7.36 -2.14 -10.08
CA VAL A 116 6.47 -1.05 -10.50
C VAL A 116 7.08 0.29 -10.10
N LYS A 117 7.38 1.13 -11.11
CA LYS A 117 8.01 2.44 -10.91
C LYS A 117 7.00 3.53 -10.64
N ILE A 118 7.19 4.25 -9.54
CA ILE A 118 6.48 5.48 -9.24
C ILE A 118 7.42 6.66 -9.43
N ASN A 119 7.09 7.55 -10.36
CA ASN A 119 7.89 8.72 -10.70
C ASN A 119 7.29 9.99 -10.11
N GLN A 120 8.15 10.99 -9.84
CA GLN A 120 7.75 12.26 -9.26
C GLN A 120 6.69 12.98 -10.11
N SER A 121 5.60 13.41 -9.45
CA SER A 121 4.50 14.16 -10.05
C SER A 121 3.83 13.45 -11.25
N GLN A 122 3.95 12.13 -11.31
CA GLN A 122 3.31 11.30 -12.33
C GLN A 122 2.32 10.31 -11.71
N ILE A 123 1.36 9.86 -12.52
CA ILE A 123 0.42 8.82 -12.17
C ILE A 123 0.87 7.53 -12.83
N THR A 124 1.09 6.49 -12.03
CA THR A 124 1.32 5.12 -12.51
C THR A 124 -0.01 4.38 -12.48
N ASP A 125 -0.54 4.02 -13.65
CA ASP A 125 -1.79 3.28 -13.80
C ASP A 125 -1.52 1.77 -13.89
N ILE A 126 -2.12 0.99 -12.99
CA ILE A 126 -2.16 -0.47 -13.04
C ILE A 126 -3.61 -0.89 -13.19
N THR A 127 -3.89 -1.61 -14.28
CA THR A 127 -5.24 -2.10 -14.57
C THR A 127 -5.23 -3.62 -14.64
N ILE A 128 -6.11 -4.27 -13.86
CA ILE A 128 -6.35 -5.71 -13.95
C ILE A 128 -7.63 -5.99 -14.73
N PRO A 129 -7.72 -7.15 -15.42
CA PRO A 129 -8.96 -7.57 -16.05
C PRO A 129 -10.05 -7.84 -15.01
N HIS A 130 -11.28 -7.93 -15.45
CA HIS A 130 -12.37 -8.46 -14.66
C HIS A 130 -12.03 -9.86 -14.15
N TYR A 131 -12.37 -10.11 -12.91
CA TYR A 131 -12.32 -11.45 -12.33
C TYR A 131 -13.74 -12.05 -12.26
N GLY A 132 -13.83 -13.39 -12.24
CA GLY A 132 -15.05 -14.13 -12.03
C GLY A 132 -15.30 -14.42 -10.55
N THR A 133 -16.53 -14.66 -10.18
CA THR A 133 -16.90 -15.19 -8.86
C THR A 133 -17.32 -16.65 -9.01
N VAL A 134 -16.98 -17.47 -8.02
CA VAL A 134 -17.41 -18.87 -7.94
C VAL A 134 -18.33 -19.02 -6.74
N GLU A 135 -19.54 -19.46 -6.99
CA GLU A 135 -20.51 -19.80 -5.96
C GLU A 135 -20.66 -21.32 -5.88
N LEU A 136 -20.46 -21.87 -4.67
CA LEU A 136 -20.68 -23.30 -4.42
C LEU A 136 -22.03 -23.51 -3.71
N ASN A 137 -22.82 -24.44 -4.24
CA ASN A 137 -24.07 -24.79 -3.59
C ASN A 137 -23.83 -25.52 -2.27
N LYS A 138 -24.46 -25.04 -1.18
CA LYS A 138 -24.31 -25.54 0.21
C LYS A 138 -24.67 -27.01 0.43
N SER A 139 -25.34 -27.68 -0.50
CA SER A 139 -25.66 -29.11 -0.43
C SER A 139 -24.44 -30.01 -0.66
N ILE A 140 -23.34 -29.46 -1.12
CA ILE A 140 -22.08 -30.15 -1.34
C ILE A 140 -21.27 -30.08 -0.05
N GLY A 141 -20.71 -31.20 0.42
CA GLY A 141 -19.85 -31.25 1.61
C GLY A 141 -18.58 -30.36 1.48
N PRO A 142 -17.59 -30.50 2.38
CA PRO A 142 -16.33 -29.78 2.29
C PRO A 142 -15.71 -29.93 0.91
N ALA A 143 -15.25 -28.84 0.32
CA ALA A 143 -14.69 -28.80 -1.03
C ALA A 143 -13.39 -27.99 -1.05
N ALA A 144 -12.48 -28.32 -1.96
CA ALA A 144 -11.26 -27.58 -2.20
C ALA A 144 -11.19 -27.13 -3.65
N LEU A 145 -10.71 -25.91 -3.88
CA LEU A 145 -10.44 -25.34 -5.20
C LEU A 145 -8.98 -25.50 -5.58
N PHE A 146 -8.73 -26.00 -6.77
CA PHE A 146 -7.38 -26.16 -7.31
C PHE A 146 -7.25 -25.44 -8.65
N LEU A 147 -6.12 -24.75 -8.84
CA LEU A 147 -5.67 -24.28 -10.15
C LEU A 147 -4.99 -25.44 -10.89
N LYS A 148 -5.44 -25.76 -12.10
CA LYS A 148 -4.75 -26.70 -12.97
C LYS A 148 -3.78 -25.96 -13.88
N LYS A 149 -2.48 -26.11 -13.64
CA LYS A 149 -1.41 -25.47 -14.41
C LYS A 149 -0.31 -26.48 -14.72
N ASP A 150 0.10 -26.57 -15.99
CA ASP A 150 1.20 -27.44 -16.45
C ASP A 150 1.04 -28.91 -16.01
N GLY A 151 -0.20 -29.42 -16.06
CA GLY A 151 -0.54 -30.78 -15.63
C GLY A 151 -0.54 -31.01 -14.12
N LYS A 152 -0.27 -29.99 -13.29
CA LYS A 152 -0.27 -30.05 -11.82
C LYS A 152 -1.51 -29.37 -11.26
N ASN A 153 -2.01 -29.91 -10.14
CA ASN A 153 -3.05 -29.27 -9.35
C ASN A 153 -2.38 -28.47 -8.23
N ILE A 154 -2.57 -27.15 -8.24
CA ILE A 154 -2.10 -26.23 -7.21
C ILE A 154 -3.30 -25.88 -6.35
N TRP A 155 -3.23 -26.18 -5.05
CA TRP A 155 -4.28 -25.83 -4.11
C TRP A 155 -4.43 -24.30 -4.04
N LEU A 156 -5.67 -23.81 -4.02
CA LEU A 156 -5.98 -22.38 -3.91
C LEU A 156 -6.76 -22.05 -2.64
N TYR A 157 -7.82 -22.83 -2.36
CA TYR A 157 -8.76 -22.50 -1.28
C TYR A 157 -9.55 -23.73 -0.83
N ASP A 158 -9.89 -23.78 0.46
CA ASP A 158 -10.80 -24.78 1.04
C ASP A 158 -12.13 -24.11 1.42
N PHE A 159 -13.23 -24.73 0.99
CA PHE A 159 -14.57 -24.32 1.38
C PHE A 159 -15.03 -25.17 2.55
N ASP A 160 -15.11 -24.60 3.73
CA ASP A 160 -15.60 -25.24 4.93
C ASP A 160 -17.12 -25.30 4.98
N LYS A 161 -17.67 -26.28 5.72
CA LYS A 161 -19.11 -26.52 5.85
C LYS A 161 -19.92 -25.34 6.38
N GLU A 162 -19.30 -24.40 7.09
CA GLU A 162 -19.95 -23.31 7.80
C GLU A 162 -19.86 -21.94 7.08
N MET A 163 -19.07 -21.80 6.02
CA MET A 163 -18.90 -20.53 5.35
C MET A 163 -20.10 -20.24 4.43
N THR A 164 -20.81 -19.20 4.79
CA THR A 164 -21.67 -18.45 3.88
C THR A 164 -20.77 -17.90 2.76
N ILE A 165 -21.18 -18.06 1.52
CA ILE A 165 -20.51 -17.64 0.29
C ILE A 165 -19.68 -16.38 0.54
N GLU A 166 -18.38 -16.52 0.60
CA GLU A 166 -17.49 -15.39 0.36
C GLU A 166 -17.24 -15.35 -1.13
N SER A 167 -17.53 -14.22 -1.74
CA SER A 167 -17.07 -13.95 -3.09
C SER A 167 -15.56 -14.15 -3.09
N LEU A 168 -15.08 -15.09 -3.90
CA LEU A 168 -13.66 -15.22 -4.17
C LEU A 168 -13.22 -13.96 -4.92
N ASN A 169 -12.76 -13.00 -4.16
CA ASN A 169 -12.21 -11.74 -4.66
C ASN A 169 -10.79 -11.96 -5.12
#